data_8153e7380427daf879cb58d1a72ca20c
#
_entry.id   8153e7380427daf879cb58d1a72ca20c
#
_cell.length_a   1.000
_cell.length_b   1.000
_cell.length_c   1.000
_cell.angle_alpha   90.00
_cell.angle_beta   90.00
_cell.angle_gamma   90.00
#
_symmetry.space_group_name_H-M   'P 1'
#
loop_
_entity.id
_entity.type
_entity.pdbx_description
1 polymer ?
#
loop_
_entity_poly.entity_id
_entity_poly.type
_entity_poly.pdbx_seq_one_letter_code
_entity_poly.pdbx_strand_id
1 'polypeptide(L)'
;MFDPEEIPQIKRAIQECAIVDKNLLEDLRAEANLMKPNVRVIKSRNITTFSLVATDGTNNKLIYNPFYFQIIRVVDSYGNNLCLDVVTPTTDTDILSQRQFDDLGNPQTLLGILMKDLDCKTLNELSPMIPSGKKMRENPTEISKSWVLTYRDLCEWAVLYHKICYEGFASNTVVVKDGLLRSKIFKYDAANKRPLFIEMMKKINAAIETAYKQKRIKVFFVGLAKHSQVLSRYSLAMQIENIFPSGEPRYAKVPEEMERNSYVWKEYMKRVDGEEEEVDREVNKYSMGELYLVRFGKKNGDPVWAIDLLNSQTSTDAEIFGYLYMDTLDGFPTPHYPSCLQRALEYAQVIDFDLDILQDEVVNAIKNLLPEEKKDIIDYQTLGNSSITNRQ
;
A
#
# COMPACT_ATOMS: atom_id res chain seq x y z
N MET A 1 23.65 -12.70 22.88
CA MET A 1 24.13 -13.96 22.24
C MET A 1 23.71 -15.06 23.21
N PHE A 2 23.06 -16.13 22.71
CA PHE A 2 22.63 -17.23 23.57
C PHE A 2 23.86 -17.97 24.13
N ASP A 3 23.75 -18.46 25.36
CA ASP A 3 24.77 -19.35 25.93
C ASP A 3 24.82 -20.65 25.10
N PRO A 4 26.00 -21.15 24.70
CA PRO A 4 26.13 -22.43 24.03
C PRO A 4 25.43 -23.60 24.73
N GLU A 5 25.33 -23.56 26.04
CA GLU A 5 24.64 -24.58 26.84
C GLU A 5 23.12 -24.52 26.77
N GLU A 6 22.54 -23.34 26.41
CA GLU A 6 21.12 -23.15 26.24
C GLU A 6 20.62 -23.60 24.86
N ILE A 7 21.50 -23.62 23.85
CA ILE A 7 21.13 -23.95 22.46
C ILE A 7 20.43 -25.31 22.32
N PRO A 8 20.91 -26.40 22.99
CA PRO A 8 20.24 -27.71 22.90
C PRO A 8 18.82 -27.71 23.47
N GLN A 9 18.60 -26.96 24.55
CA GLN A 9 17.28 -26.82 25.17
C GLN A 9 16.31 -26.05 24.26
N ILE A 10 16.77 -24.93 23.69
CA ILE A 10 16.00 -24.14 22.73
C ILE A 10 15.61 -24.98 21.51
N LYS A 11 16.56 -25.76 20.95
CA LYS A 11 16.29 -26.66 19.83
C LYS A 11 15.21 -27.69 20.14
N ARG A 12 15.24 -28.30 21.33
CA ARG A 12 14.18 -29.25 21.74
C ARG A 12 12.82 -28.56 21.83
N ALA A 13 12.76 -27.42 22.51
CA ALA A 13 11.52 -26.67 22.64
C ALA A 13 10.93 -26.28 21.26
N ILE A 14 11.78 -25.84 20.29
CA ILE A 14 11.34 -25.56 18.93
C ILE A 14 10.78 -26.82 18.25
N GLN A 15 11.45 -27.98 18.39
CA GLN A 15 10.98 -29.24 17.81
C GLN A 15 9.63 -29.69 18.40
N GLU A 16 9.48 -29.57 19.72
CA GLU A 16 8.23 -29.91 20.42
C GLU A 16 7.07 -29.00 19.96
N CYS A 17 7.30 -27.69 19.85
CA CYS A 17 6.33 -26.76 19.31
C CYS A 17 5.97 -27.07 17.85
N ALA A 18 6.94 -27.38 17.00
CA ALA A 18 6.71 -27.73 15.60
C ALA A 18 5.85 -29.00 15.44
N ILE A 19 6.01 -29.98 16.36
CA ILE A 19 5.17 -31.20 16.36
C ILE A 19 3.72 -30.86 16.71
N VAL A 20 3.49 -29.96 17.67
CA VAL A 20 2.15 -29.49 18.04
C VAL A 20 1.44 -28.82 16.86
N ASP A 21 2.19 -28.04 16.05
CA ASP A 21 1.66 -27.30 14.91
C ASP A 21 1.62 -28.10 13.61
N LYS A 22 1.96 -29.39 13.64
CA LYS A 22 1.97 -30.26 12.44
C LYS A 22 0.61 -30.30 11.75
N ASN A 23 -0.48 -30.44 12.50
CA ASN A 23 -1.83 -30.50 11.95
C ASN A 23 -2.21 -29.20 11.23
N LEU A 24 -1.82 -28.04 11.79
CA LEU A 24 -2.01 -26.76 11.14
C LEU A 24 -1.31 -26.71 9.77
N LEU A 25 -0.08 -27.21 9.68
CA LEU A 25 0.64 -27.27 8.41
C LEU A 25 -0.04 -28.20 7.41
N GLU A 26 -0.57 -29.34 7.84
CA GLU A 26 -1.32 -30.27 6.97
C GLU A 26 -2.60 -29.60 6.44
N ASP A 27 -3.34 -28.88 7.26
CA ASP A 27 -4.51 -28.12 6.86
C ASP A 27 -4.14 -27.02 5.81
N LEU A 28 -3.07 -26.26 6.07
CA LEU A 28 -2.58 -25.23 5.13
C LEU A 28 -2.15 -25.86 3.80
N ARG A 29 -1.56 -27.06 3.80
CA ARG A 29 -1.18 -27.78 2.58
C ARG A 29 -2.40 -28.22 1.80
N ALA A 30 -3.44 -28.72 2.48
CA ALA A 30 -4.71 -29.09 1.84
C ALA A 30 -5.37 -27.85 1.19
N GLU A 31 -5.46 -26.74 1.91
CA GLU A 31 -5.98 -25.48 1.38
C GLU A 31 -5.14 -24.97 0.19
N ALA A 32 -3.80 -24.98 0.28
CA ALA A 32 -2.93 -24.54 -0.82
C ALA A 32 -3.15 -25.38 -2.10
N ASN A 33 -3.43 -26.68 -1.98
CA ASN A 33 -3.71 -27.55 -3.11
C ASN A 33 -4.97 -27.15 -3.90
N LEU A 34 -5.90 -26.39 -3.30
CA LEU A 34 -7.07 -25.85 -4.00
C LEU A 34 -6.69 -24.88 -5.13
N MET A 35 -5.47 -24.34 -5.10
CA MET A 35 -4.97 -23.47 -6.17
C MET A 35 -4.52 -24.25 -7.42
N LYS A 36 -4.11 -25.52 -7.29
CA LYS A 36 -3.51 -26.29 -8.40
C LYS A 36 -4.31 -26.26 -9.71
N PRO A 37 -5.65 -26.42 -9.71
CA PRO A 37 -6.44 -26.36 -10.93
C PRO A 37 -6.41 -24.99 -11.65
N ASN A 38 -6.12 -23.94 -10.89
CA ASN A 38 -6.12 -22.54 -11.37
C ASN A 38 -4.74 -22.08 -11.85
N VAL A 39 -3.71 -22.91 -11.68
CA VAL A 39 -2.34 -22.54 -12.07
C VAL A 39 -2.22 -22.48 -13.58
N ARG A 40 -1.73 -21.33 -14.08
CA ARG A 40 -1.51 -21.06 -15.51
C ARG A 40 -0.11 -20.53 -15.75
N VAL A 41 0.40 -20.79 -16.96
CA VAL A 41 1.69 -20.26 -17.43
C VAL A 41 1.49 -18.83 -17.93
N ILE A 42 2.40 -17.94 -17.57
CA ILE A 42 2.44 -16.58 -18.10
C ILE A 42 3.16 -16.62 -19.45
N LYS A 43 2.47 -16.16 -20.48
CA LYS A 43 3.07 -15.94 -21.80
C LYS A 43 3.44 -14.48 -21.96
N SER A 44 4.67 -14.22 -22.40
CA SER A 44 5.14 -12.85 -22.68
C SER A 44 4.23 -12.15 -23.69
N ARG A 45 4.03 -10.85 -23.50
CA ARG A 45 3.30 -9.98 -24.43
C ARG A 45 4.20 -8.85 -24.88
N ASN A 46 4.05 -8.43 -26.12
CA ASN A 46 4.81 -7.28 -26.62
C ASN A 46 4.33 -5.99 -25.96
N ILE A 47 5.24 -5.30 -25.26
CA ILE A 47 4.95 -4.05 -24.53
C ILE A 47 5.10 -2.79 -25.41
N THR A 48 5.53 -2.90 -26.66
CA THR A 48 5.72 -1.71 -27.53
C THR A 48 4.43 -0.91 -27.80
N THR A 49 3.28 -1.53 -27.59
CA THR A 49 1.95 -0.91 -27.78
C THR A 49 1.25 -0.56 -26.48
N PHE A 50 1.91 -0.81 -25.34
CA PHE A 50 1.36 -0.54 -24.01
C PHE A 50 2.33 0.31 -23.20
N SER A 51 1.78 1.28 -22.48
CA SER A 51 2.52 2.00 -21.44
C SER A 51 2.30 1.32 -20.09
N LEU A 52 3.35 1.29 -19.26
CA LEU A 52 3.24 0.88 -17.85
C LEU A 52 3.52 2.10 -16.99
N VAL A 53 2.56 2.43 -16.14
CA VAL A 53 2.63 3.57 -15.22
C VAL A 53 2.39 3.06 -13.82
N ALA A 54 3.34 3.25 -12.94
CA ALA A 54 3.17 2.98 -11.53
C ALA A 54 3.19 4.27 -10.72
N THR A 55 2.57 4.25 -9.55
CA THR A 55 2.67 5.32 -8.55
C THR A 55 3.11 4.73 -7.22
N ASP A 56 3.91 5.47 -6.50
CA ASP A 56 4.33 5.15 -5.15
C ASP A 56 4.33 6.40 -4.27
N GLY A 57 3.94 6.22 -3.01
CA GLY A 57 3.92 7.28 -2.01
C GLY A 57 4.87 6.98 -0.87
N THR A 58 5.72 7.95 -0.55
CA THR A 58 6.64 7.86 0.59
C THR A 58 6.26 8.82 1.70
N ASN A 59 6.69 8.47 2.89
CA ASN A 59 6.62 9.31 4.08
C ASN A 59 8.01 9.42 4.69
N ASN A 60 8.73 10.47 4.34
CA ASN A 60 10.05 10.75 4.88
C ASN A 60 9.91 11.53 6.19
N LYS A 61 10.73 11.17 7.19
CA LYS A 61 10.64 11.71 8.54
C LYS A 61 11.85 12.55 8.85
N LEU A 62 11.62 13.78 9.30
CA LEU A 62 12.64 14.67 9.86
C LEU A 62 12.34 14.84 11.36
N ILE A 63 13.22 14.28 12.20
CA ILE A 63 13.00 14.23 13.65
C ILE A 63 14.03 15.13 14.32
N TYR A 64 13.54 16.22 14.94
CA TYR A 64 14.30 17.15 15.75
C TYR A 64 13.56 17.37 17.06
N ASN A 65 13.87 16.59 18.05
CA ASN A 65 13.13 16.55 19.31
C ASN A 65 13.00 17.95 19.94
N PRO A 66 11.78 18.51 20.17
CA PRO A 66 10.47 17.85 20.11
C PRO A 66 9.76 17.88 18.76
N PHE A 67 10.37 18.41 17.70
CA PHE A 67 9.74 18.58 16.39
C PHE A 67 9.81 17.29 15.58
N TYR A 68 8.69 16.93 14.93
CA TYR A 68 8.56 15.75 14.11
C TYR A 68 7.82 16.08 12.83
N PHE A 69 8.56 16.32 11.75
CA PHE A 69 8.00 16.60 10.44
C PHE A 69 7.92 15.33 9.61
N GLN A 70 6.88 15.22 8.81
CA GLN A 70 6.68 14.13 7.87
C GLN A 70 6.40 14.72 6.49
N ILE A 71 7.24 14.34 5.53
CA ILE A 71 7.14 14.77 4.15
C ILE A 71 6.43 13.66 3.38
N ILE A 72 5.26 13.97 2.88
CA ILE A 72 4.45 13.08 2.06
C ILE A 72 4.70 13.43 0.61
N ARG A 73 5.16 12.46 -0.14
CA ARG A 73 5.44 12.61 -1.56
C ARG A 73 4.85 11.45 -2.33
N VAL A 74 4.09 11.74 -3.40
CA VAL A 74 3.58 10.73 -4.34
C VAL A 74 4.11 11.05 -5.72
N VAL A 75 4.74 10.07 -6.35
CA VAL A 75 5.34 10.21 -7.69
C VAL A 75 4.88 9.08 -8.60
N ASP A 76 5.03 9.29 -9.91
CA ASP A 76 4.86 8.22 -10.89
C ASP A 76 6.22 7.63 -11.32
N SER A 77 6.15 6.55 -12.09
CA SER A 77 7.32 5.84 -12.63
C SER A 77 8.12 6.64 -13.67
N TYR A 78 7.70 7.85 -14.01
CA TYR A 78 8.42 8.80 -14.86
C TYR A 78 9.09 9.92 -14.07
N GLY A 79 8.98 9.91 -12.73
CA GLY A 79 9.56 10.92 -11.84
C GLY A 79 8.72 12.18 -11.68
N ASN A 80 7.49 12.21 -12.21
CA ASN A 80 6.60 13.34 -11.99
C ASN A 80 6.13 13.38 -10.54
N ASN A 81 6.32 14.54 -9.88
CA ASN A 81 5.82 14.78 -8.54
C ASN A 81 4.33 15.13 -8.60
N LEU A 82 3.49 14.25 -8.11
CA LEU A 82 2.03 14.33 -8.22
C LEU A 82 1.37 14.84 -6.93
N CYS A 83 2.03 14.67 -5.80
CA CYS A 83 1.63 15.20 -4.51
C CYS A 83 2.87 15.44 -3.65
N LEU A 84 2.94 16.61 -3.02
CA LEU A 84 3.97 16.95 -2.04
C LEU A 84 3.31 17.75 -0.92
N ASP A 85 3.44 17.27 0.32
CA ASP A 85 2.94 17.97 1.51
C ASP A 85 3.85 17.72 2.71
N VAL A 86 3.83 18.63 3.66
CA VAL A 86 4.58 18.52 4.92
C VAL A 86 3.60 18.63 6.08
N VAL A 87 3.54 17.59 6.89
CA VAL A 87 2.64 17.54 8.05
C VAL A 87 3.38 17.09 9.30
N THR A 88 2.81 17.42 10.45
CA THR A 88 3.26 16.90 11.74
C THR A 88 2.12 16.08 12.36
N PRO A 89 2.39 15.18 13.31
CA PRO A 89 1.34 14.48 14.03
C PRO A 89 0.35 15.40 14.75
N THR A 90 0.73 16.65 15.00
CA THR A 90 -0.08 17.69 15.66
C THR A 90 -0.72 18.67 14.68
N THR A 91 -0.55 18.50 13.38
CA THR A 91 -1.20 19.36 12.36
C THR A 91 -2.72 19.28 12.51
N ASP A 92 -3.38 20.45 12.63
CA ASP A 92 -4.85 20.49 12.70
C ASP A 92 -5.47 19.98 11.40
N THR A 93 -6.22 18.90 11.49
CA THR A 93 -6.82 18.21 10.35
C THR A 93 -7.96 18.97 9.70
N ASP A 94 -8.61 19.91 10.41
CA ASP A 94 -9.62 20.81 9.82
C ASP A 94 -8.93 21.83 8.90
N ILE A 95 -7.79 22.40 9.34
CA ILE A 95 -6.96 23.30 8.50
C ILE A 95 -6.43 22.54 7.29
N LEU A 96 -5.95 21.29 7.50
CA LEU A 96 -5.47 20.45 6.41
C LEU A 96 -6.57 20.13 5.41
N SER A 97 -7.81 19.93 5.89
CA SER A 97 -8.99 19.73 5.02
C SER A 97 -9.31 20.99 4.22
N GLN A 98 -9.26 22.17 4.86
CA GLN A 98 -9.51 23.43 4.18
C GLN A 98 -8.50 23.73 3.07
N ARG A 99 -7.22 23.38 3.26
CA ARG A 99 -6.17 23.54 2.24
C ARG A 99 -6.44 22.76 0.96
N GLN A 100 -7.34 21.76 0.98
CA GLN A 100 -7.71 21.01 -0.20
C GLN A 100 -8.60 21.82 -1.16
N PHE A 101 -9.17 22.93 -0.70
CA PHE A 101 -10.13 23.76 -1.43
C PHE A 101 -9.72 25.23 -1.39
N ASP A 102 -10.18 25.99 -2.39
CA ASP A 102 -10.12 27.47 -2.35
C ASP A 102 -11.28 28.05 -1.51
N ASP A 103 -11.28 29.38 -1.33
CA ASP A 103 -12.31 30.10 -0.59
C ASP A 103 -13.71 29.96 -1.19
N LEU A 104 -13.82 29.56 -2.45
CA LEU A 104 -15.06 29.29 -3.16
C LEU A 104 -15.51 27.82 -3.07
N GLY A 105 -14.72 26.97 -2.43
CA GLY A 105 -14.98 25.52 -2.31
C GLY A 105 -14.60 24.72 -3.56
N ASN A 106 -13.80 25.28 -4.46
CA ASN A 106 -13.24 24.50 -5.57
C ASN A 106 -11.98 23.76 -5.14
N PRO A 107 -11.79 22.50 -5.58
CA PRO A 107 -10.62 21.73 -5.20
C PRO A 107 -9.34 22.34 -5.78
N GLN A 108 -8.32 22.48 -4.91
CA GLN A 108 -7.00 22.98 -5.26
C GLN A 108 -5.96 21.84 -5.37
N THR A 109 -6.28 20.67 -4.85
CA THR A 109 -5.40 19.51 -4.82
C THR A 109 -6.10 18.28 -5.41
N LEU A 110 -5.33 17.25 -5.77
CA LEU A 110 -5.90 15.99 -6.25
C LEU A 110 -6.76 15.32 -5.16
N LEU A 111 -6.36 15.45 -3.90
CA LEU A 111 -7.14 14.96 -2.77
C LEU A 111 -8.46 15.74 -2.62
N GLY A 112 -8.43 17.06 -2.83
CA GLY A 112 -9.64 17.89 -2.87
C GLY A 112 -10.61 17.48 -3.98
N ILE A 113 -10.11 17.10 -5.15
CA ILE A 113 -10.94 16.56 -6.24
C ILE A 113 -11.64 15.26 -5.79
N LEU A 114 -10.88 14.32 -5.21
CA LEU A 114 -11.43 13.07 -4.69
C LEU A 114 -12.48 13.32 -3.60
N MET A 115 -12.17 14.23 -2.65
CA MET A 115 -13.10 14.60 -1.58
C MET A 115 -14.39 15.20 -2.14
N LYS A 116 -14.30 16.10 -3.10
CA LYS A 116 -15.47 16.72 -3.77
C LYS A 116 -16.33 15.66 -4.46
N ASP A 117 -15.71 14.76 -5.21
CA ASP A 117 -16.42 13.72 -5.95
C ASP A 117 -17.07 12.67 -5.06
N LEU A 118 -16.56 12.49 -3.84
CA LEU A 118 -17.14 11.63 -2.81
C LEU A 118 -18.02 12.39 -1.82
N ASP A 119 -18.29 13.69 -2.07
CA ASP A 119 -19.12 14.54 -1.23
C ASP A 119 -18.62 14.60 0.23
N CYS A 120 -17.30 14.72 0.40
CA CYS A 120 -16.63 14.85 1.70
C CYS A 120 -16.05 16.26 1.83
N LYS A 121 -16.31 16.92 2.94
CA LYS A 121 -15.80 18.27 3.26
C LYS A 121 -14.54 18.23 4.11
N THR A 122 -14.37 17.18 4.90
CA THR A 122 -13.24 17.01 5.79
C THR A 122 -12.54 15.66 5.57
N LEU A 123 -11.27 15.58 5.94
CA LEU A 123 -10.50 14.33 5.87
C LEU A 123 -11.07 13.26 6.81
N ASN A 124 -11.68 13.66 7.93
CA ASN A 124 -12.34 12.72 8.84
C ASN A 124 -13.63 12.14 8.23
N GLU A 125 -14.32 12.89 7.36
CA GLU A 125 -15.44 12.35 6.58
C GLU A 125 -14.99 11.34 5.55
N LEU A 126 -13.80 11.53 4.97
CA LEU A 126 -13.22 10.59 4.01
C LEU A 126 -12.66 9.34 4.69
N SER A 127 -12.02 9.50 5.86
CA SER A 127 -11.39 8.40 6.61
C SER A 127 -11.58 8.56 8.12
N PRO A 128 -12.17 7.56 8.82
CA PRO A 128 -12.32 7.59 10.28
C PRO A 128 -10.97 7.44 11.00
N MET A 129 -9.92 7.03 10.30
CA MET A 129 -8.57 6.90 10.86
C MET A 129 -7.83 8.24 10.93
N ILE A 130 -8.36 9.29 10.30
CA ILE A 130 -7.89 10.66 10.46
C ILE A 130 -8.72 11.30 11.56
N PRO A 131 -8.12 11.79 12.66
CA PRO A 131 -8.84 12.44 13.74
C PRO A 131 -9.53 13.72 13.23
N SER A 132 -10.66 14.09 13.82
CA SER A 132 -11.26 15.39 13.55
C SER A 132 -10.42 16.50 14.18
N GLY A 133 -10.44 17.71 13.61
CA GLY A 133 -9.71 18.86 14.16
C GLY A 133 -10.17 19.18 15.60
N LYS A 134 -11.43 18.95 15.94
CA LYS A 134 -11.90 19.06 17.33
C LYS A 134 -11.09 18.14 18.26
N LYS A 135 -10.94 16.86 17.91
CA LYS A 135 -10.15 15.90 18.71
C LYS A 135 -8.68 16.30 18.78
N MET A 136 -8.12 16.85 17.68
CA MET A 136 -6.74 17.36 17.65
C MET A 136 -6.51 18.45 18.67
N ARG A 137 -7.47 19.37 18.84
CA ARG A 137 -7.35 20.53 19.76
C ARG A 137 -7.65 20.14 21.22
N GLU A 138 -8.63 19.26 21.46
CA GLU A 138 -9.07 18.91 22.81
C GLU A 138 -8.19 17.85 23.46
N ASN A 139 -7.74 16.84 22.71
CA ASN A 139 -7.02 15.67 23.24
C ASN A 139 -5.78 15.31 22.37
N PRO A 140 -4.81 16.20 22.18
CA PRO A 140 -3.68 15.97 21.27
C PRO A 140 -2.79 14.79 21.71
N THR A 141 -2.75 14.45 22.99
CA THR A 141 -1.92 13.35 23.54
C THR A 141 -2.50 11.97 23.28
N GLU A 142 -3.80 11.87 22.98
CA GLU A 142 -4.47 10.60 22.68
C GLU A 142 -4.39 10.23 21.19
N ILE A 143 -3.83 11.11 20.38
CA ILE A 143 -3.80 10.92 18.93
C ILE A 143 -2.62 10.08 18.53
N SER A 144 -2.90 8.96 17.86
CA SER A 144 -1.87 8.13 17.27
C SER A 144 -1.19 8.87 16.11
N LYS A 145 0.14 8.90 16.11
CA LYS A 145 0.94 9.47 15.01
C LYS A 145 0.71 8.77 13.66
N SER A 146 0.09 7.60 13.67
CA SER A 146 -0.14 6.78 12.48
C SER A 146 -1.18 7.36 11.50
N TRP A 147 -1.98 8.35 11.91
CA TRP A 147 -2.95 8.98 11.00
C TRP A 147 -2.27 9.61 9.76
N VAL A 148 -1.01 10.03 9.90
CA VAL A 148 -0.24 10.60 8.79
C VAL A 148 0.00 9.56 7.69
N LEU A 149 0.17 8.28 8.05
CA LEU A 149 0.26 7.20 7.06
C LEU A 149 -1.06 7.02 6.30
N THR A 150 -2.19 7.16 7.00
CA THR A 150 -3.50 7.15 6.35
C THR A 150 -3.66 8.33 5.40
N TYR A 151 -3.20 9.51 5.79
CA TYR A 151 -3.21 10.69 4.92
C TYR A 151 -2.38 10.47 3.64
N ARG A 152 -1.17 9.90 3.77
CA ARG A 152 -0.36 9.50 2.62
C ARG A 152 -1.12 8.53 1.70
N ASP A 153 -1.72 7.49 2.26
CA ASP A 153 -2.47 6.50 1.49
C ASP A 153 -3.67 7.13 0.75
N LEU A 154 -4.34 8.13 1.37
CA LEU A 154 -5.39 8.90 0.72
C LEU A 154 -4.85 9.74 -0.45
N CYS A 155 -3.68 10.35 -0.29
CA CYS A 155 -3.01 11.08 -1.39
C CYS A 155 -2.66 10.15 -2.55
N GLU A 156 -2.17 8.93 -2.29
CA GLU A 156 -1.91 7.94 -3.34
C GLU A 156 -3.18 7.56 -4.09
N TRP A 157 -4.27 7.29 -3.39
CA TRP A 157 -5.56 7.00 -4.01
C TRP A 157 -6.10 8.18 -4.82
N ALA A 158 -5.94 9.40 -4.33
CA ALA A 158 -6.35 10.61 -5.03
C ALA A 158 -5.58 10.82 -6.33
N VAL A 159 -4.28 10.57 -6.32
CA VAL A 159 -3.42 10.62 -7.51
C VAL A 159 -3.88 9.60 -8.56
N LEU A 160 -4.08 8.35 -8.17
CA LEU A 160 -4.55 7.28 -9.06
C LEU A 160 -5.94 7.58 -9.61
N TYR A 161 -6.83 8.02 -8.74
CA TYR A 161 -8.18 8.43 -9.12
C TYR A 161 -8.17 9.53 -10.17
N HIS A 162 -7.40 10.59 -9.94
CA HIS A 162 -7.29 11.71 -10.88
C HIS A 162 -6.67 11.27 -12.22
N LYS A 163 -5.60 10.47 -12.16
CA LYS A 163 -4.91 9.99 -13.37
C LYS A 163 -5.84 9.16 -14.27
N ILE A 164 -6.69 8.34 -13.67
CA ILE A 164 -7.60 7.47 -14.44
C ILE A 164 -8.88 8.23 -14.88
N CYS A 165 -9.46 9.04 -13.97
CA CYS A 165 -10.77 9.65 -14.22
C CYS A 165 -10.70 10.98 -14.96
N TYR A 166 -9.59 11.73 -14.83
CA TYR A 166 -9.49 13.12 -15.34
C TYR A 166 -8.39 13.32 -16.39
N GLU A 167 -7.18 12.79 -16.17
CA GLU A 167 -6.11 12.97 -17.17
C GLU A 167 -6.34 12.09 -18.40
N GLY A 168 -6.73 10.83 -18.16
CA GLY A 168 -6.84 9.82 -19.20
C GLY A 168 -5.47 9.41 -19.77
N PHE A 169 -5.52 8.61 -20.83
CA PHE A 169 -4.33 8.03 -21.45
C PHE A 169 -4.34 8.22 -22.96
N ALA A 170 -3.16 8.43 -23.55
CA ALA A 170 -2.98 8.56 -24.99
C ALA A 170 -2.86 7.20 -25.71
N SER A 171 -2.48 6.15 -25.00
CA SER A 171 -2.28 4.79 -25.50
C SER A 171 -2.83 3.76 -24.52
N ASN A 172 -2.88 2.49 -24.95
CA ASN A 172 -3.19 1.40 -24.04
C ASN A 172 -2.21 1.40 -22.86
N THR A 173 -2.72 1.29 -21.64
CA THR A 173 -1.91 1.49 -20.43
C THR A 173 -2.24 0.46 -19.35
N VAL A 174 -1.21 -0.05 -18.68
CA VAL A 174 -1.33 -0.76 -17.40
C VAL A 174 -0.96 0.22 -16.30
N VAL A 175 -1.90 0.56 -15.44
CA VAL A 175 -1.70 1.38 -14.25
C VAL A 175 -1.48 0.44 -13.07
N VAL A 176 -0.32 0.55 -12.43
CA VAL A 176 0.05 -0.32 -11.32
C VAL A 176 0.14 0.49 -10.03
N LYS A 177 -0.66 0.11 -9.05
CA LYS A 177 -0.61 0.66 -7.69
C LYS A 177 0.34 -0.18 -6.83
N ASP A 178 1.21 0.44 -6.02
CA ASP A 178 1.88 -0.26 -4.92
C ASP A 178 0.85 -0.59 -3.81
N GLY A 179 0.63 -1.88 -3.59
CA GLY A 179 -0.43 -2.42 -2.75
C GLY A 179 -1.66 -2.90 -3.52
N LEU A 180 -2.52 -3.67 -2.84
CA LEU A 180 -3.70 -4.31 -3.42
C LEU A 180 -4.85 -3.31 -3.68
N LEU A 181 -5.81 -3.68 -4.56
CA LEU A 181 -7.02 -2.90 -4.85
C LEU A 181 -8.09 -3.10 -3.78
N ARG A 182 -7.68 -2.91 -2.54
CA ARG A 182 -8.51 -3.05 -1.35
C ARG A 182 -8.11 -2.03 -0.30
N SER A 183 -9.05 -1.55 0.47
CA SER A 183 -8.78 -0.54 1.48
C SER A 183 -9.71 -0.68 2.67
N LYS A 184 -9.16 -0.36 3.86
CA LYS A 184 -9.89 -0.21 5.13
C LYS A 184 -9.89 1.23 5.63
N ILE A 185 -9.20 2.14 4.90
CA ILE A 185 -9.02 3.51 5.37
C ILE A 185 -10.22 4.42 5.06
N PHE A 186 -11.00 4.09 4.02
CA PHE A 186 -12.16 4.88 3.64
C PHE A 186 -13.35 4.62 4.56
N LYS A 187 -14.10 5.67 4.83
CA LYS A 187 -15.27 5.60 5.69
C LYS A 187 -16.42 4.86 5.02
N TYR A 188 -17.18 4.12 5.83
CA TYR A 188 -18.52 3.72 5.49
C TYR A 188 -19.49 4.82 5.97
N ASP A 189 -20.14 5.48 5.03
CA ASP A 189 -21.18 6.44 5.33
C ASP A 189 -22.48 5.71 5.69
N ALA A 190 -22.70 5.51 6.98
CA ALA A 190 -23.85 4.76 7.49
C ALA A 190 -25.18 5.46 7.21
N ALA A 191 -25.21 6.81 7.15
CA ALA A 191 -26.42 7.58 6.89
C ALA A 191 -26.96 7.30 5.48
N ASN A 192 -26.07 7.18 4.50
CA ASN A 192 -26.39 6.92 3.11
C ASN A 192 -26.14 5.46 2.69
N LYS A 193 -25.75 4.59 3.63
CA LYS A 193 -25.33 3.19 3.38
C LYS A 193 -24.26 3.12 2.26
N ARG A 194 -23.28 4.00 2.33
CA ARG A 194 -22.36 4.30 1.23
C ARG A 194 -20.91 3.98 1.61
N PRO A 195 -20.32 2.89 1.11
CA PRO A 195 -18.90 2.62 1.26
C PRO A 195 -18.10 3.49 0.27
N LEU A 196 -17.45 4.55 0.74
CA LEU A 196 -16.75 5.54 -0.10
C LEU A 196 -15.69 4.90 -1.01
N PHE A 197 -14.99 3.87 -0.52
CA PHE A 197 -14.03 3.13 -1.35
C PHE A 197 -14.69 2.51 -2.57
N ILE A 198 -15.82 1.85 -2.39
CA ILE A 198 -16.55 1.21 -3.51
C ILE A 198 -17.05 2.25 -4.51
N GLU A 199 -17.48 3.41 -4.04
CA GLU A 199 -17.90 4.50 -4.93
C GLU A 199 -16.76 5.07 -5.76
N MET A 200 -15.62 5.32 -5.13
CA MET A 200 -14.41 5.72 -5.84
C MET A 200 -14.04 4.69 -6.92
N MET A 201 -14.03 3.41 -6.56
CA MET A 201 -13.66 2.33 -7.50
C MET A 201 -14.68 2.15 -8.63
N LYS A 202 -15.98 2.39 -8.37
CA LYS A 202 -17.01 2.43 -9.43
C LYS A 202 -16.76 3.55 -10.43
N LYS A 203 -16.38 4.74 -9.97
CA LYS A 203 -16.02 5.87 -10.83
C LYS A 203 -14.77 5.55 -11.67
N ILE A 204 -13.73 4.97 -11.07
CA ILE A 204 -12.54 4.48 -11.79
C ILE A 204 -12.96 3.48 -12.88
N ASN A 205 -13.78 2.51 -12.56
CA ASN A 205 -14.22 1.48 -13.50
C ASN A 205 -15.02 2.10 -14.67
N ALA A 206 -15.93 3.04 -14.39
CA ALA A 206 -16.69 3.76 -15.39
C ALA A 206 -15.79 4.60 -16.32
N ALA A 207 -14.74 5.23 -15.79
CA ALA A 207 -13.75 5.98 -16.57
C ALA A 207 -12.97 5.06 -17.53
N ILE A 208 -12.52 3.89 -17.04
CA ILE A 208 -11.85 2.85 -17.83
C ILE A 208 -12.76 2.38 -18.99
N GLU A 209 -14.01 2.06 -18.69
CA GLU A 209 -14.98 1.67 -19.73
C GLU A 209 -15.22 2.79 -20.75
N THR A 210 -15.30 4.03 -20.29
CA THR A 210 -15.49 5.20 -21.15
C THR A 210 -14.30 5.40 -22.09
N ALA A 211 -13.07 5.28 -21.59
CA ALA A 211 -11.85 5.32 -22.40
C ALA A 211 -11.88 4.28 -23.53
N TYR A 212 -12.30 3.05 -23.20
CA TYR A 212 -12.43 2.01 -24.22
C TYR A 212 -13.56 2.28 -25.22
N LYS A 213 -14.74 2.70 -24.76
CA LYS A 213 -15.90 2.98 -25.63
C LYS A 213 -15.63 4.13 -26.60
N GLN A 214 -15.04 5.21 -26.09
CA GLN A 214 -14.86 6.45 -26.88
C GLN A 214 -13.58 6.47 -27.71
N LYS A 215 -12.46 5.98 -27.15
CA LYS A 215 -11.13 6.12 -27.76
C LYS A 215 -10.51 4.79 -28.15
N ARG A 216 -11.15 3.65 -27.83
CA ARG A 216 -10.60 2.29 -28.00
C ARG A 216 -9.30 2.07 -27.25
N ILE A 217 -9.03 2.85 -26.21
CA ILE A 217 -7.86 2.72 -25.35
C ILE A 217 -8.19 1.75 -24.23
N LYS A 218 -7.40 0.69 -24.11
CA LYS A 218 -7.46 -0.25 -22.99
C LYS A 218 -6.67 0.31 -21.83
N VAL A 219 -7.31 0.43 -20.68
CA VAL A 219 -6.67 0.78 -19.42
C VAL A 219 -6.87 -0.38 -18.46
N PHE A 220 -5.76 -1.00 -18.03
CA PHE A 220 -5.78 -2.01 -17.00
C PHE A 220 -5.34 -1.40 -15.66
N PHE A 221 -6.09 -1.64 -14.61
CA PHE A 221 -5.76 -1.16 -13.28
C PHE A 221 -5.47 -2.33 -12.36
N VAL A 222 -4.24 -2.37 -11.83
CA VAL A 222 -3.66 -3.49 -11.11
C VAL A 222 -3.11 -3.02 -9.77
N GLY A 223 -3.37 -3.76 -8.71
CA GLY A 223 -2.71 -3.56 -7.42
C GLY A 223 -1.69 -4.68 -7.18
N LEU A 224 -0.43 -4.34 -6.90
CA LEU A 224 0.62 -5.30 -6.61
C LEU A 224 1.19 -5.06 -5.21
N ALA A 225 1.19 -6.08 -4.37
CA ALA A 225 1.73 -6.01 -3.02
C ALA A 225 2.95 -6.93 -2.85
N LYS A 226 4.02 -6.38 -2.26
CA LYS A 226 5.22 -7.14 -1.86
C LYS A 226 4.91 -8.13 -0.74
N HIS A 227 3.99 -7.74 0.14
CA HIS A 227 3.56 -8.53 1.30
C HIS A 227 2.04 -8.63 1.32
N SER A 228 1.53 -9.82 1.56
CA SER A 228 0.10 -10.06 1.78
C SER A 228 -0.10 -11.10 2.86
N GLN A 229 -1.24 -11.05 3.54
CA GLN A 229 -1.56 -12.05 4.56
C GLN A 229 -1.69 -13.45 3.96
N VAL A 230 -2.20 -13.54 2.72
CA VAL A 230 -2.28 -14.81 1.98
C VAL A 230 -0.88 -15.40 1.77
N LEU A 231 0.07 -14.59 1.29
CA LEU A 231 1.47 -15.05 1.14
C LEU A 231 2.09 -15.44 2.47
N SER A 232 1.91 -14.62 3.51
CA SER A 232 2.46 -14.92 4.84
C SER A 232 1.92 -16.22 5.41
N ARG A 233 0.66 -16.54 5.14
CA ARG A 233 0.00 -17.74 5.63
C ARG A 233 0.38 -19.00 4.83
N TYR A 234 0.39 -18.92 3.50
CA TYR A 234 0.47 -20.10 2.63
C TYR A 234 1.81 -20.32 1.94
N SER A 235 2.77 -19.40 2.01
CA SER A 235 4.03 -19.50 1.25
C SER A 235 4.77 -20.82 1.49
N LEU A 236 4.87 -21.27 2.74
CA LEU A 236 5.52 -22.54 3.07
C LEU A 236 4.74 -23.74 2.49
N ALA A 237 3.42 -23.77 2.68
CA ALA A 237 2.56 -24.84 2.16
C ALA A 237 2.62 -24.92 0.63
N MET A 238 2.60 -23.77 -0.04
CA MET A 238 2.72 -23.67 -1.49
C MET A 238 4.06 -24.22 -2.01
N GLN A 239 5.15 -23.96 -1.30
CA GLN A 239 6.47 -24.49 -1.66
C GLN A 239 6.51 -26.01 -1.48
N ILE A 240 6.03 -26.53 -0.36
CA ILE A 240 5.97 -27.98 -0.07
C ILE A 240 5.13 -28.70 -1.14
N GLU A 241 3.96 -28.17 -1.47
CA GLU A 241 3.04 -28.73 -2.45
C GLU A 241 3.41 -28.45 -3.90
N ASN A 242 4.53 -27.71 -4.14
CA ASN A 242 5.00 -27.31 -5.46
C ASN A 242 3.89 -26.71 -6.33
N ILE A 243 3.12 -25.77 -5.76
CA ILE A 243 1.97 -25.14 -6.44
C ILE A 243 2.42 -24.46 -7.74
N PHE A 244 3.58 -23.82 -7.74
CA PHE A 244 4.20 -23.24 -8.93
C PHE A 244 5.43 -24.08 -9.33
N PRO A 245 5.28 -25.13 -10.14
CA PRO A 245 6.43 -25.90 -10.64
C PRO A 245 7.45 -25.02 -11.35
N SER A 246 8.75 -25.36 -11.23
CA SER A 246 9.83 -24.66 -11.93
C SER A 246 9.73 -24.79 -13.45
N GLY A 247 10.49 -23.94 -14.16
CA GLY A 247 10.61 -23.96 -15.63
C GLY A 247 9.94 -22.76 -16.29
N GLU A 248 8.75 -22.36 -15.83
CA GLU A 248 7.97 -21.28 -16.44
C GLU A 248 7.45 -20.29 -15.39
N PRO A 249 7.27 -19.00 -15.74
CA PRO A 249 6.55 -18.06 -14.92
C PRO A 249 5.07 -18.47 -14.83
N ARG A 250 4.48 -18.34 -13.64
CA ARG A 250 3.14 -18.86 -13.36
C ARG A 250 2.32 -17.92 -12.51
N TYR A 251 1.01 -18.04 -12.65
CA TYR A 251 0.05 -17.36 -11.79
C TYR A 251 -1.12 -18.27 -11.47
N ALA A 252 -1.82 -17.97 -10.39
CA ALA A 252 -3.07 -18.62 -10.04
C ALA A 252 -3.99 -17.63 -9.32
N LYS A 253 -5.29 -17.68 -9.66
CA LYS A 253 -6.32 -17.01 -8.86
C LYS A 253 -6.40 -17.68 -7.49
N VAL A 254 -6.45 -16.88 -6.44
CA VAL A 254 -6.63 -17.37 -5.08
C VAL A 254 -8.09 -17.76 -4.87
N PRO A 255 -8.40 -18.97 -4.37
CA PRO A 255 -9.74 -19.32 -3.96
C PRO A 255 -10.27 -18.40 -2.87
N GLU A 256 -11.55 -18.02 -2.95
CA GLU A 256 -12.19 -17.11 -1.98
C GLU A 256 -12.07 -17.60 -0.54
N GLU A 257 -12.13 -18.91 -0.33
CA GLU A 257 -11.98 -19.52 0.99
C GLU A 257 -10.58 -19.26 1.59
N MET A 258 -9.52 -19.44 0.78
CA MET A 258 -8.15 -19.14 1.21
C MET A 258 -7.96 -17.65 1.54
N GLU A 259 -8.55 -16.78 0.73
CA GLU A 259 -8.51 -15.34 0.95
C GLU A 259 -9.23 -14.98 2.27
N ARG A 260 -10.43 -15.53 2.48
CA ARG A 260 -11.22 -15.33 3.70
C ARG A 260 -10.48 -15.83 4.93
N ASN A 261 -9.90 -17.02 4.89
CA ASN A 261 -9.16 -17.60 6.00
C ASN A 261 -7.89 -16.81 6.35
N SER A 262 -7.27 -16.15 5.37
CA SER A 262 -6.10 -15.31 5.60
C SER A 262 -6.41 -14.01 6.34
N TYR A 263 -7.61 -13.49 6.23
CA TYR A 263 -8.01 -12.26 6.89
C TYR A 263 -8.76 -12.49 8.22
N VAL A 264 -9.07 -13.73 8.55
CA VAL A 264 -9.68 -14.13 9.83
C VAL A 264 -8.74 -15.10 10.51
N TRP A 265 -8.09 -14.68 11.59
CA TRP A 265 -7.17 -15.49 12.40
C TRP A 265 -7.91 -16.55 13.23
N LYS A 266 -8.58 -17.47 12.58
CA LYS A 266 -9.41 -18.48 13.23
C LYS A 266 -8.62 -19.48 14.07
N GLU A 267 -7.39 -19.83 13.67
CA GLU A 267 -6.60 -20.86 14.33
C GLU A 267 -6.16 -20.49 15.73
N TYR A 268 -5.82 -19.22 15.95
CA TYR A 268 -5.40 -18.72 17.25
C TYR A 268 -6.57 -18.39 18.17
N MET A 269 -7.73 -18.00 17.62
CA MET A 269 -8.93 -17.74 18.39
C MET A 269 -9.61 -19.02 18.89
N LYS A 270 -9.59 -20.11 18.13
CA LYS A 270 -10.17 -21.41 18.55
C LYS A 270 -9.47 -22.05 19.75
N ARG A 271 -8.22 -21.70 20.02
CA ARG A 271 -7.44 -22.28 21.13
C ARG A 271 -7.67 -21.61 22.48
N VAL A 272 -8.25 -20.40 22.54
CA VAL A 272 -8.33 -19.66 23.79
C VAL A 272 -9.63 -19.90 24.53
N ASP A 273 -10.80 -20.01 23.90
CA ASP A 273 -12.05 -19.95 24.67
C ASP A 273 -13.20 -20.92 24.27
N GLY A 274 -13.02 -21.80 23.31
CA GLY A 274 -14.04 -22.87 23.07
C GLY A 274 -15.46 -22.41 22.67
N GLU A 275 -15.76 -21.12 22.64
CA GLU A 275 -17.01 -20.54 22.18
C GLU A 275 -16.82 -19.87 20.82
N GLU A 276 -17.59 -20.30 19.84
CA GLU A 276 -17.73 -19.60 18.57
C GLU A 276 -18.54 -18.31 18.80
N GLU A 277 -17.91 -17.25 19.31
CA GLU A 277 -18.44 -15.93 19.05
C GLU A 277 -18.37 -15.70 17.56
N GLU A 278 -19.52 -15.65 16.90
CA GLU A 278 -19.68 -14.95 15.62
C GLU A 278 -19.18 -13.52 15.85
N VAL A 279 -17.88 -13.33 15.65
CA VAL A 279 -17.31 -11.99 15.52
C VAL A 279 -18.07 -11.37 14.35
N ASP A 280 -18.93 -10.42 14.69
CA ASP A 280 -19.76 -9.67 13.77
C ASP A 280 -18.85 -9.18 12.64
N ARG A 281 -18.97 -9.84 11.48
CA ARG A 281 -18.03 -9.73 10.37
C ARG A 281 -18.36 -8.51 9.52
N GLU A 282 -18.51 -7.37 10.11
CA GLU A 282 -18.30 -6.12 9.42
C GLU A 282 -16.80 -5.99 9.15
N VAL A 283 -16.37 -6.74 8.16
CA VAL A 283 -15.04 -6.57 7.59
C VAL A 283 -15.01 -5.17 6.97
N ASN A 284 -14.53 -4.20 7.71
CA ASN A 284 -14.31 -2.81 7.25
C ASN A 284 -13.29 -2.70 6.10
N LYS A 285 -13.03 -3.81 5.42
CA LYS A 285 -12.09 -3.88 4.30
C LYS A 285 -12.85 -4.21 3.04
N TYR A 286 -12.94 -3.22 2.16
CA TYR A 286 -13.57 -3.37 0.87
C TYR A 286 -12.53 -3.76 -0.18
N SER A 287 -12.88 -4.75 -1.01
CA SER A 287 -12.10 -5.18 -2.17
C SER A 287 -12.91 -4.96 -3.45
N MET A 288 -12.26 -4.42 -4.47
CA MET A 288 -12.79 -4.32 -5.83
C MET A 288 -11.91 -5.10 -6.82
N GLY A 289 -11.01 -5.91 -6.31
CA GLY A 289 -10.13 -6.76 -7.08
C GLY A 289 -10.23 -8.22 -6.66
N GLU A 290 -9.98 -9.12 -7.62
CA GLU A 290 -9.75 -10.53 -7.37
C GLU A 290 -8.26 -10.79 -7.19
N LEU A 291 -7.93 -11.58 -6.17
CA LEU A 291 -6.56 -11.84 -5.76
C LEU A 291 -5.95 -12.98 -6.58
N TYR A 292 -4.76 -12.71 -7.07
CA TYR A 292 -3.89 -13.68 -7.73
C TYR A 292 -2.55 -13.76 -7.00
N LEU A 293 -1.95 -14.95 -6.99
CA LEU A 293 -0.54 -15.13 -6.66
C LEU A 293 0.23 -15.36 -7.96
N VAL A 294 1.33 -14.64 -8.11
CA VAL A 294 2.08 -14.57 -9.37
C VAL A 294 3.56 -14.74 -9.10
N ARG A 295 4.20 -15.70 -9.76
CA ARG A 295 5.64 -15.86 -9.79
C ARG A 295 6.14 -15.55 -11.20
N PHE A 296 6.82 -14.44 -11.36
CA PHE A 296 7.42 -14.05 -12.65
C PHE A 296 8.73 -14.79 -12.94
N GLY A 297 9.41 -15.26 -11.91
CA GLY A 297 10.60 -16.10 -12.07
C GLY A 297 10.29 -17.54 -12.47
N LYS A 298 11.32 -18.28 -12.86
CA LYS A 298 11.23 -19.67 -13.36
C LYS A 298 11.66 -20.71 -12.32
N LYS A 299 12.27 -20.29 -11.21
CA LYS A 299 12.80 -21.17 -10.16
C LYS A 299 11.83 -21.25 -8.99
N ASN A 300 11.84 -22.37 -8.26
CA ASN A 300 10.98 -22.53 -7.07
C ASN A 300 11.27 -21.51 -5.95
N GLY A 301 12.49 -21.01 -5.85
CA GLY A 301 12.88 -19.98 -4.87
C GLY A 301 12.64 -18.54 -5.32
N ASP A 302 12.13 -18.32 -6.53
CA ASP A 302 11.86 -16.95 -7.01
C ASP A 302 10.65 -16.36 -6.28
N PRO A 303 10.62 -15.04 -6.08
CA PRO A 303 9.56 -14.37 -5.35
C PRO A 303 8.17 -14.60 -5.95
N VAL A 304 7.19 -14.75 -5.08
CA VAL A 304 5.77 -14.76 -5.43
C VAL A 304 5.15 -13.45 -4.96
N TRP A 305 4.40 -12.82 -5.83
CA TRP A 305 3.74 -11.52 -5.59
C TRP A 305 2.24 -11.71 -5.46
N ALA A 306 1.61 -10.92 -4.62
CA ALA A 306 0.15 -10.84 -4.53
C ALA A 306 -0.35 -9.71 -5.41
N ILE A 307 -1.26 -10.01 -6.34
CA ILE A 307 -1.76 -9.05 -7.32
C ILE A 307 -3.29 -9.07 -7.34
N ASP A 308 -3.91 -7.91 -7.16
CA ASP A 308 -5.34 -7.72 -7.40
C ASP A 308 -5.57 -7.21 -8.83
N LEU A 309 -6.48 -7.85 -9.54
CA LEU A 309 -7.05 -7.34 -10.78
C LEU A 309 -8.47 -6.86 -10.52
N LEU A 310 -8.89 -5.76 -11.15
CA LEU A 310 -10.29 -5.33 -11.09
C LEU A 310 -11.23 -6.46 -11.50
N ASN A 311 -12.33 -6.62 -10.80
CA ASN A 311 -13.33 -7.66 -11.09
C ASN A 311 -13.79 -7.64 -12.55
N SER A 312 -13.91 -6.44 -13.15
CA SER A 312 -14.26 -6.25 -14.56
C SER A 312 -13.17 -6.67 -15.55
N GLN A 313 -11.94 -6.91 -15.08
CA GLN A 313 -10.77 -7.20 -15.93
C GLN A 313 -10.22 -8.62 -15.77
N THR A 314 -10.85 -9.45 -14.96
CA THR A 314 -10.39 -10.81 -14.67
C THR A 314 -10.39 -11.72 -15.90
N SER A 315 -11.23 -11.46 -16.89
CA SER A 315 -11.24 -12.21 -18.17
C SER A 315 -10.01 -11.92 -19.04
N THR A 316 -9.22 -10.89 -18.70
CA THR A 316 -8.00 -10.48 -19.41
C THR A 316 -6.73 -10.72 -18.60
N ASP A 317 -6.80 -11.54 -17.56
CA ASP A 317 -5.70 -11.86 -16.64
C ASP A 317 -4.40 -12.28 -17.37
N ALA A 318 -4.51 -13.18 -18.34
CA ALA A 318 -3.36 -13.64 -19.12
C ALA A 318 -2.71 -12.53 -19.96
N GLU A 319 -3.48 -11.55 -20.43
CA GLU A 319 -2.96 -10.38 -21.14
C GLU A 319 -2.20 -9.47 -20.18
N ILE A 320 -2.79 -9.15 -19.04
CA ILE A 320 -2.22 -8.26 -18.02
C ILE A 320 -0.93 -8.84 -17.45
N PHE A 321 -0.94 -10.12 -17.03
CA PHE A 321 0.25 -10.76 -16.49
C PHE A 321 1.37 -10.90 -17.53
N GLY A 322 1.01 -11.04 -18.81
CA GLY A 322 1.98 -11.06 -19.90
C GLY A 322 2.71 -9.71 -20.05
N TYR A 323 2.03 -8.57 -19.90
CA TYR A 323 2.66 -7.25 -19.91
C TYR A 323 3.52 -7.02 -18.66
N LEU A 324 2.98 -7.33 -17.48
CA LEU A 324 3.75 -7.21 -16.23
C LEU A 324 5.00 -8.07 -16.26
N TYR A 325 4.92 -9.30 -16.76
CA TYR A 325 6.07 -10.19 -16.88
C TYR A 325 7.19 -9.56 -17.72
N MET A 326 6.87 -8.93 -18.84
CA MET A 326 7.87 -8.26 -19.68
C MET A 326 8.54 -7.10 -18.94
N ASP A 327 7.81 -6.34 -18.14
CA ASP A 327 8.36 -5.25 -17.34
C ASP A 327 9.27 -5.75 -16.20
N THR A 328 9.10 -7.01 -15.77
CA THR A 328 9.97 -7.60 -14.73
C THR A 328 11.30 -8.11 -15.25
N LEU A 329 11.48 -8.25 -16.57
CA LEU A 329 12.72 -8.79 -17.13
C LEU A 329 13.91 -7.86 -16.93
N ASP A 330 13.65 -6.56 -16.91
CA ASP A 330 14.66 -5.52 -16.66
C ASP A 330 14.69 -5.09 -15.19
N GLY A 331 14.02 -5.84 -14.30
CA GLY A 331 13.86 -5.50 -12.88
C GLY A 331 15.20 -5.53 -12.12
N PHE A 332 15.61 -4.38 -11.62
CA PHE A 332 16.76 -4.20 -10.73
C PHE A 332 16.43 -3.05 -9.75
N PRO A 333 16.78 -3.12 -8.47
CA PRO A 333 17.57 -4.17 -7.79
C PRO A 333 16.77 -5.40 -7.35
N THR A 334 15.43 -5.37 -7.37
CA THR A 334 14.59 -6.49 -6.92
C THR A 334 14.27 -7.42 -8.10
N PRO A 335 14.83 -8.64 -8.12
CA PRO A 335 14.59 -9.57 -9.23
C PRO A 335 13.09 -9.90 -9.37
N HIS A 336 12.62 -9.99 -10.60
CA HIS A 336 11.25 -10.37 -10.92
C HIS A 336 10.18 -9.47 -10.27
N TYR A 337 10.51 -8.20 -10.04
CA TYR A 337 9.59 -7.17 -9.60
C TYR A 337 9.39 -6.16 -10.73
N PRO A 338 8.17 -5.64 -10.99
CA PRO A 338 7.94 -4.71 -12.10
C PRO A 338 8.82 -3.46 -12.03
N SER A 339 9.51 -3.17 -13.12
CA SER A 339 10.44 -2.02 -13.23
C SER A 339 9.73 -0.68 -13.05
N CYS A 340 8.47 -0.59 -13.49
CA CYS A 340 7.67 0.62 -13.28
C CYS A 340 7.47 0.94 -11.79
N LEU A 341 7.21 -0.07 -10.95
CA LEU A 341 7.08 0.12 -9.49
C LEU A 341 8.43 0.41 -8.84
N GLN A 342 9.53 -0.23 -9.30
CA GLN A 342 10.87 0.07 -8.77
C GLN A 342 11.25 1.52 -9.03
N ARG A 343 11.03 2.02 -10.25
CA ARG A 343 11.28 3.42 -10.61
C ARG A 343 10.42 4.39 -9.79
N ALA A 344 9.13 4.08 -9.61
CA ALA A 344 8.27 4.91 -8.78
C ALA A 344 8.80 4.98 -7.33
N LEU A 345 9.21 3.84 -6.75
CA LEU A 345 9.80 3.79 -5.41
C LEU A 345 11.09 4.62 -5.33
N GLU A 346 12.00 4.47 -6.29
CA GLU A 346 13.27 5.22 -6.33
C GLU A 346 13.03 6.73 -6.43
N TYR A 347 12.11 7.16 -7.29
CA TYR A 347 11.77 8.58 -7.43
C TYR A 347 11.01 9.15 -6.22
N ALA A 348 10.25 8.31 -5.50
CA ALA A 348 9.53 8.73 -4.31
C ALA A 348 10.46 8.97 -3.11
N GLN A 349 11.57 8.25 -3.02
CA GLN A 349 12.55 8.43 -1.95
C GLN A 349 13.20 9.80 -2.04
N VAL A 350 13.31 10.47 -0.90
CA VAL A 350 14.09 11.71 -0.77
C VAL A 350 15.54 11.29 -0.58
N ILE A 351 16.41 11.76 -1.47
CA ILE A 351 17.85 11.49 -1.39
C ILE A 351 18.51 12.24 -0.23
N ASP A 352 19.67 11.77 0.23
CA ASP A 352 20.37 12.35 1.37
C ASP A 352 20.66 13.85 1.19
N PHE A 353 21.01 14.31 0.00
CA PHE A 353 21.24 15.71 -0.31
C PHE A 353 19.98 16.58 -0.11
N ASP A 354 18.83 16.12 -0.58
CA ASP A 354 17.57 16.85 -0.37
C ASP A 354 17.17 16.84 1.11
N LEU A 355 17.46 15.75 1.83
CA LEU A 355 17.26 15.68 3.28
C LEU A 355 18.13 16.70 4.02
N ASP A 356 19.38 16.89 3.63
CA ASP A 356 20.28 17.87 4.23
C ASP A 356 19.75 19.30 4.04
N ILE A 357 19.28 19.65 2.83
CA ILE A 357 18.64 20.94 2.56
C ILE A 357 17.41 21.15 3.45
N LEU A 358 16.56 20.12 3.55
CA LEU A 358 15.36 20.19 4.38
C LEU A 358 15.68 20.27 5.88
N GLN A 359 16.80 19.68 6.31
CA GLN A 359 17.29 19.80 7.66
C GLN A 359 17.68 21.25 7.99
N ASP A 360 18.38 21.91 7.07
CA ASP A 360 18.74 23.33 7.23
C ASP A 360 17.49 24.21 7.37
N GLU A 361 16.45 23.96 6.56
CA GLU A 361 15.19 24.69 6.65
C GLU A 361 14.46 24.45 7.99
N VAL A 362 14.49 23.22 8.51
CA VAL A 362 13.94 22.93 9.85
C VAL A 362 14.71 23.68 10.94
N VAL A 363 16.04 23.68 10.87
CA VAL A 363 16.88 24.44 11.81
C VAL A 363 16.55 25.94 11.74
N ASN A 364 16.44 26.49 10.53
CA ASN A 364 16.08 27.88 10.32
C ASN A 364 14.68 28.21 10.87
N ALA A 365 13.71 27.34 10.61
CA ALA A 365 12.36 27.49 11.14
C ALA A 365 12.35 27.49 12.68
N ILE A 366 13.12 26.59 13.31
CA ILE A 366 13.24 26.54 14.78
C ILE A 366 13.92 27.79 15.32
N LYS A 367 15.01 28.26 14.69
CA LYS A 367 15.69 29.52 15.07
C LYS A 367 14.75 30.70 15.02
N ASN A 368 13.85 30.76 14.03
CA ASN A 368 12.88 31.83 13.88
C ASN A 368 11.79 31.85 14.98
N LEU A 369 11.60 30.74 15.69
CA LEU A 369 10.71 30.69 16.86
C LEU A 369 11.36 31.21 18.14
N LEU A 370 12.69 31.44 18.15
CA LEU A 370 13.44 31.86 19.33
C LEU A 370 13.66 33.37 19.35
N PRO A 371 13.77 33.98 20.55
CA PRO A 371 14.27 35.33 20.70
C PRO A 371 15.70 35.46 20.11
N GLU A 372 16.02 36.62 19.54
CA GLU A 372 17.33 36.86 18.89
C GLU A 372 18.53 36.41 19.74
N GLU A 373 18.49 36.71 21.04
CA GLU A 373 19.53 36.38 22.00
C GLU A 373 19.80 34.86 22.15
N LYS A 374 18.88 34.02 21.68
CA LYS A 374 18.96 32.55 21.80
C LYS A 374 19.16 31.83 20.48
N LYS A 375 19.14 32.53 19.36
CA LYS A 375 19.29 31.94 18.03
C LYS A 375 20.65 31.29 17.83
N ASP A 376 21.70 31.87 18.40
CA ASP A 376 23.08 31.37 18.27
C ASP A 376 23.38 30.15 19.13
N ILE A 377 22.45 29.78 20.06
CA ILE A 377 22.64 28.61 20.93
C ILE A 377 22.34 27.29 20.16
N ILE A 378 21.55 27.39 19.09
CA ILE A 378 21.23 26.21 18.27
C ILE A 378 22.34 26.01 17.26
N ASP A 379 23.25 25.11 17.57
CA ASP A 379 24.26 24.67 16.64
C ASP A 379 23.70 23.44 15.83
N TYR A 380 24.04 23.41 14.53
CA TYR A 380 23.71 22.37 13.61
C TYR A 380 24.10 20.96 14.13
N GLN A 381 25.25 20.85 14.81
CA GLN A 381 25.71 19.59 15.39
C GLN A 381 24.81 19.03 16.51
N THR A 382 24.17 19.90 17.27
CA THR A 382 23.30 19.49 18.38
C THR A 382 21.99 18.88 17.89
N LEU A 383 21.51 19.33 16.70
CA LEU A 383 20.30 18.82 16.06
C LEU A 383 20.61 17.59 15.19
N GLY A 384 21.77 17.54 14.54
CA GLY A 384 22.20 16.45 13.65
C GLY A 384 22.41 15.13 14.36
N ASN A 385 22.84 15.11 15.63
CA ASN A 385 23.04 13.89 16.42
C ASN A 385 21.74 13.16 16.76
N SER A 386 20.58 13.84 16.71
CA SER A 386 19.27 13.19 16.89
C SER A 386 18.76 12.46 15.65
N SER A 387 19.24 12.83 14.46
CA SER A 387 18.82 12.20 13.19
C SER A 387 19.61 10.92 12.85
N ILE A 388 20.85 10.80 13.36
CA ILE A 388 21.73 9.65 13.08
C ILE A 388 21.26 8.37 13.83
N THR A 389 20.60 8.52 14.97
CA THR A 389 20.10 7.40 15.79
C THR A 389 18.82 6.74 15.24
N ASN A 390 18.17 7.33 14.25
CA ASN A 390 16.90 6.82 13.70
C ASN A 390 17.01 6.22 12.28
N ARG A 391 18.22 5.96 11.79
CA ARG A 391 18.48 5.26 10.52
C ARG A 391 18.46 3.72 10.63
N GLN A 392 17.94 3.16 11.76
CA GLN A 392 17.78 1.71 11.94
C GLN A 392 16.33 1.27 11.84
#